data_7a8d5ce45b5825b098aa3da6455a399f
#
_entry.id   7a8d5ce45b5825b098aa3da6455a399f
#
_cell.length_a   1.000
_cell.length_b   1.000
_cell.length_c   1.000
_cell.angle_alpha   90.00
_cell.angle_beta   90.00
_cell.angle_gamma   90.00
#
_symmetry.space_group_name_H-M   'P 1'
#
loop_
_entity.id
_entity.type
_entity.pdbx_description
1 polymer ?
#
loop_
_entity_poly.entity_id
_entity_poly.type
_entity_poly.pdbx_seq_one_letter_code
_entity_poly.pdbx_strand_id
1 'polypeptide(L)'
;QRQMCIRDSIYTIAMRGIHDAGLVGVPKDKEVNLVQEVIADQRGILKKHIDSPIDSIPQIFVPYKEVLDIYERGLRLPEDIMLVWPDDNFGYIKRLNKKEERSRRGGAGVYYHISYLGEPHDYLWLNTTPPALMFEEMRKAYDTGAKRYWLLNVGDIKPGELGMKTFLDMAWDIDKFDFDNINNHQVDFLVSIFGERYREDIEDVMNSYYHLGFQHKPEAMGWGYEWNNEHVQERMTDTDFSFINYNEAEGRIQEYDRISDKSEKIWNALPESHTAAFYELVFYPVKGAALMNKKMLVAQQNRWYARQGRTATNYLADRVKSYHDSIDLSLIHISEPTRRT
;
A
#
# COMPACT_ATOMS: atom_id res chain seq x y z
N GLN A 1 9.23 -31.29 15.69
CA GLN A 1 9.16 -30.06 14.84
C GLN A 1 7.72 -29.60 14.61
N ARG A 2 6.73 -30.49 14.35
CA ARG A 2 5.31 -30.10 14.17
C ARG A 2 4.66 -29.50 15.42
N GLN A 3 5.06 -29.93 16.62
CA GLN A 3 4.52 -29.37 17.88
C GLN A 3 5.01 -27.97 18.22
N MET A 4 6.19 -27.56 17.76
CA MET A 4 6.71 -26.20 18.00
C MET A 4 5.93 -25.14 17.22
N CYS A 5 5.59 -25.39 15.95
CA CYS A 5 4.82 -24.45 15.12
C CYS A 5 3.36 -24.22 15.59
N ILE A 6 2.78 -25.16 16.33
CA ILE A 6 1.39 -25.07 16.80
C ILE A 6 1.26 -24.15 18.03
N ARG A 7 2.30 -24.05 18.88
CA ARG A 7 2.24 -23.27 20.13
C ARG A 7 2.33 -21.76 19.92
N ASP A 8 2.97 -21.32 18.82
CA ASP A 8 3.23 -19.90 18.51
C ASP A 8 2.34 -19.39 17.38
N SER A 9 1.33 -20.16 16.97
CA SER A 9 0.46 -19.82 15.86
C SER A 9 -0.71 -18.94 16.29
N ILE A 10 -1.04 -17.94 15.46
CA ILE A 10 -2.29 -17.18 15.53
C ILE A 10 -3.23 -17.73 14.45
N TYR A 11 -4.44 -18.07 14.82
CA TYR A 11 -5.42 -18.69 13.94
C TYR A 11 -6.42 -17.67 13.42
N THR A 12 -6.48 -17.49 12.10
CA THR A 12 -7.57 -16.73 11.48
C THR A 12 -8.80 -17.59 11.42
N ILE A 13 -9.89 -17.12 12.02
CA ILE A 13 -11.20 -17.76 12.00
C ILE A 13 -12.20 -16.86 11.30
N ALA A 14 -12.69 -17.31 10.17
CA ALA A 14 -13.68 -16.64 9.34
C ALA A 14 -14.06 -17.54 8.16
N MET A 15 -14.99 -17.06 7.36
CA MET A 15 -15.27 -17.59 6.02
C MET A 15 -15.52 -16.45 5.06
N ARG A 16 -14.99 -16.58 3.86
CA ARG A 16 -15.24 -15.72 2.71
C ARG A 16 -15.59 -16.56 1.49
N GLY A 17 -16.09 -15.96 0.45
CA GLY A 17 -16.25 -16.61 -0.86
C GLY A 17 -14.93 -16.89 -1.55
N ILE A 18 -15.00 -17.56 -2.70
CA ILE A 18 -13.84 -17.88 -3.51
C ILE A 18 -13.33 -16.60 -4.21
N HIS A 19 -12.02 -16.44 -4.31
CA HIS A 19 -11.36 -15.30 -4.96
C HIS A 19 -11.77 -13.91 -4.41
N ASP A 20 -11.81 -13.79 -3.09
CA ASP A 20 -12.17 -12.53 -2.41
C ASP A 20 -13.57 -11.99 -2.76
N ALA A 21 -14.48 -12.87 -3.12
CA ALA A 21 -15.87 -12.54 -3.38
C ALA A 21 -16.77 -12.81 -2.17
N GLY A 22 -18.00 -12.32 -2.23
CA GLY A 22 -19.05 -12.66 -1.27
C GLY A 22 -19.45 -14.14 -1.33
N LEU A 23 -20.27 -14.57 -0.38
CA LEU A 23 -20.73 -15.96 -0.27
C LEU A 23 -21.72 -16.28 -1.40
N VAL A 24 -21.24 -16.82 -2.49
CA VAL A 24 -22.04 -17.16 -3.67
C VAL A 24 -23.05 -18.27 -3.33
N GLY A 25 -24.32 -18.05 -3.70
CA GLY A 25 -25.40 -19.02 -3.47
C GLY A 25 -26.00 -19.00 -2.06
N VAL A 26 -25.52 -18.13 -1.19
CA VAL A 26 -26.07 -17.93 0.15
C VAL A 26 -26.96 -16.70 0.18
N PRO A 27 -28.25 -16.82 0.56
CA PRO A 27 -29.11 -15.64 0.75
C PRO A 27 -28.56 -14.72 1.85
N LYS A 28 -28.63 -13.40 1.61
CA LYS A 28 -28.07 -12.39 2.55
C LYS A 28 -28.55 -12.52 3.99
N ASP A 29 -29.79 -12.87 4.20
CA ASP A 29 -30.39 -13.11 5.53
C ASP A 29 -29.84 -14.33 6.25
N LYS A 30 -29.19 -15.24 5.54
CA LYS A 30 -28.56 -16.47 6.09
C LYS A 30 -27.06 -16.36 6.30
N GLU A 31 -26.39 -15.37 5.71
CA GLU A 31 -24.93 -15.23 5.76
C GLU A 31 -24.39 -15.12 7.20
N VAL A 32 -25.05 -14.32 8.04
CA VAL A 32 -24.63 -14.13 9.45
C VAL A 32 -24.65 -15.46 10.21
N ASN A 33 -25.74 -16.23 10.09
CA ASN A 33 -25.89 -17.51 10.78
C ASN A 33 -24.86 -18.53 10.26
N LEU A 34 -24.66 -18.60 8.94
CA LEU A 34 -23.68 -19.50 8.34
C LEU A 34 -22.26 -19.20 8.82
N VAL A 35 -21.85 -17.92 8.80
CA VAL A 35 -20.52 -17.53 9.28
C VAL A 35 -20.35 -17.82 10.77
N GLN A 36 -21.40 -17.64 11.56
CA GLN A 36 -21.40 -17.96 12.99
C GLN A 36 -21.23 -19.46 13.26
N GLU A 37 -21.91 -20.32 12.50
CA GLU A 37 -21.75 -21.77 12.55
C GLU A 37 -20.33 -22.19 12.16
N VAL A 38 -19.80 -21.67 11.06
CA VAL A 38 -18.42 -21.95 10.61
C VAL A 38 -17.39 -21.56 11.66
N ILE A 39 -17.53 -20.41 12.31
CA ILE A 39 -16.62 -19.99 13.39
C ILE A 39 -16.72 -20.97 14.58
N ALA A 40 -17.91 -21.43 14.93
CA ALA A 40 -18.09 -22.41 15.99
C ALA A 40 -17.42 -23.75 15.66
N ASP A 41 -17.56 -24.22 14.42
CA ASP A 41 -16.92 -25.45 13.94
C ASP A 41 -15.39 -25.33 13.91
N GLN A 42 -14.84 -24.21 13.39
CA GLN A 42 -13.40 -23.96 13.41
C GLN A 42 -12.85 -23.97 14.83
N ARG A 43 -13.54 -23.35 15.79
CA ARG A 43 -13.16 -23.39 17.20
C ARG A 43 -13.28 -24.80 17.80
N GLY A 44 -14.27 -25.57 17.37
CA GLY A 44 -14.42 -27.00 17.75
C GLY A 44 -13.21 -27.82 17.28
N ILE A 45 -12.72 -27.57 16.06
CA ILE A 45 -11.51 -28.21 15.51
C ILE A 45 -10.28 -27.80 16.32
N LEU A 46 -10.09 -26.51 16.59
CA LEU A 46 -8.96 -26.05 17.42
C LEU A 46 -8.95 -26.71 18.80
N LYS A 47 -10.10 -26.74 19.47
CA LYS A 47 -10.26 -27.38 20.78
C LYS A 47 -9.94 -28.87 20.75
N LYS A 48 -10.23 -29.56 19.64
CA LYS A 48 -9.96 -31.00 19.48
C LYS A 48 -8.47 -31.31 19.29
N HIS A 49 -7.72 -30.40 18.63
CA HIS A 49 -6.36 -30.67 18.17
C HIS A 49 -5.27 -29.92 18.95
N ILE A 50 -5.63 -28.93 19.75
CA ILE A 50 -4.70 -28.15 20.56
C ILE A 50 -5.01 -28.40 22.04
N ASP A 51 -4.02 -28.90 22.76
CA ASP A 51 -4.11 -29.17 24.18
C ASP A 51 -3.96 -27.86 24.99
N SER A 52 -4.97 -27.00 24.88
CA SER A 52 -5.04 -25.72 25.59
C SER A 52 -6.50 -25.26 25.66
N PRO A 53 -6.89 -24.49 26.69
CA PRO A 53 -8.20 -23.86 26.72
C PRO A 53 -8.46 -23.02 25.48
N ILE A 54 -9.62 -23.16 24.85
CA ILE A 54 -9.92 -22.49 23.56
C ILE A 54 -9.77 -20.97 23.62
N ASP A 55 -10.01 -20.38 24.76
CA ASP A 55 -9.90 -18.95 25.00
C ASP A 55 -8.46 -18.46 25.30
N SER A 56 -7.52 -19.39 25.44
CA SER A 56 -6.07 -19.11 25.50
C SER A 56 -5.36 -19.28 24.16
N ILE A 57 -6.02 -19.88 23.17
CA ILE A 57 -5.50 -20.03 21.81
C ILE A 57 -5.68 -18.70 21.08
N PRO A 58 -4.59 -18.07 20.56
CA PRO A 58 -4.70 -16.81 19.85
C PRO A 58 -5.53 -16.94 18.56
N GLN A 59 -6.62 -16.22 18.46
CA GLN A 59 -7.54 -16.24 17.32
C GLN A 59 -7.83 -14.83 16.87
N ILE A 60 -7.82 -14.60 15.55
CA ILE A 60 -8.15 -13.33 14.94
C ILE A 60 -9.34 -13.46 13.99
N PHE A 61 -10.13 -12.42 13.91
CA PHE A 61 -11.18 -12.23 12.93
C PHE A 61 -10.94 -10.92 12.20
N VAL A 62 -10.84 -10.99 10.87
CA VAL A 62 -10.60 -9.84 10.00
C VAL A 62 -11.89 -9.52 9.25
N PRO A 63 -12.63 -8.48 9.63
CA PRO A 63 -13.84 -8.05 8.93
C PRO A 63 -13.47 -7.28 7.66
N TYR A 64 -12.95 -8.00 6.65
CA TYR A 64 -12.44 -7.41 5.41
C TYR A 64 -13.51 -7.42 4.31
N LYS A 65 -13.66 -6.32 3.60
CA LYS A 65 -14.63 -6.13 2.50
C LYS A 65 -16.06 -6.56 2.90
N GLU A 66 -16.63 -7.55 2.20
CA GLU A 66 -17.98 -8.08 2.46
C GLU A 66 -18.17 -8.67 3.85
N VAL A 67 -17.11 -9.14 4.50
CA VAL A 67 -17.17 -9.67 5.86
C VAL A 67 -17.48 -8.59 6.88
N LEU A 68 -17.12 -7.32 6.60
CA LEU A 68 -17.50 -6.19 7.45
C LEU A 68 -19.02 -5.98 7.44
N ASP A 69 -19.67 -6.09 6.28
CA ASP A 69 -21.15 -6.03 6.20
C ASP A 69 -21.80 -7.15 7.02
N ILE A 70 -21.28 -8.38 6.95
CA ILE A 70 -21.77 -9.51 7.76
C ILE A 70 -21.60 -9.22 9.26
N TYR A 71 -20.45 -8.67 9.66
CA TYR A 71 -20.20 -8.28 11.05
C TYR A 71 -21.17 -7.20 11.53
N GLU A 72 -21.37 -6.14 10.76
CA GLU A 72 -22.26 -5.03 11.11
C GLU A 72 -23.76 -5.44 11.12
N ARG A 73 -24.13 -6.48 10.38
CA ARG A 73 -25.47 -7.07 10.42
C ARG A 73 -25.73 -7.96 11.64
N GLY A 74 -24.78 -8.01 12.60
CA GLY A 74 -25.00 -8.61 13.91
C GLY A 74 -24.32 -9.96 14.12
N LEU A 75 -23.27 -10.28 13.38
CA LEU A 75 -22.43 -11.43 13.69
C LEU A 75 -21.86 -11.30 15.10
N ARG A 76 -22.10 -12.29 15.95
CA ARG A 76 -21.62 -12.32 17.34
C ARG A 76 -20.38 -13.17 17.45
N LEU A 77 -19.29 -12.56 17.87
CA LEU A 77 -18.01 -13.22 18.07
C LEU A 77 -17.76 -13.44 19.57
N PRO A 78 -17.23 -14.61 19.98
CA PRO A 78 -16.69 -14.80 21.32
C PRO A 78 -15.71 -13.69 21.73
N GLU A 79 -15.74 -13.30 23.00
CA GLU A 79 -14.98 -12.15 23.52
C GLU A 79 -13.45 -12.33 23.47
N ASP A 80 -12.98 -13.57 23.38
CA ASP A 80 -11.56 -13.94 23.29
C ASP A 80 -10.99 -13.81 21.88
N ILE A 81 -11.82 -13.67 20.85
CA ILE A 81 -11.39 -13.46 19.49
C ILE A 81 -10.97 -12.00 19.30
N MET A 82 -9.78 -11.78 18.80
CA MET A 82 -9.27 -10.44 18.46
C MET A 82 -9.90 -9.92 17.17
N LEU A 83 -10.37 -8.67 17.18
CA LEU A 83 -10.84 -7.97 15.99
C LEU A 83 -9.66 -7.29 15.30
N VAL A 84 -9.42 -7.61 14.02
CA VAL A 84 -8.35 -6.99 13.23
C VAL A 84 -8.98 -6.15 12.13
N TRP A 85 -8.94 -4.83 12.31
CA TRP A 85 -9.58 -3.87 11.42
C TRP A 85 -8.74 -3.61 10.18
N PRO A 86 -9.26 -3.88 8.98
CA PRO A 86 -8.54 -3.54 7.74
C PRO A 86 -8.70 -2.05 7.42
N ASP A 87 -7.74 -1.53 6.65
CA ASP A 87 -7.94 -0.30 5.89
C ASP A 87 -8.81 -0.55 4.64
N ASP A 88 -9.01 0.48 3.84
CA ASP A 88 -9.74 0.41 2.57
C ASP A 88 -8.88 -0.03 1.38
N ASN A 89 -7.72 -0.64 1.62
CA ASN A 89 -6.66 -1.00 0.67
C ASN A 89 -5.82 0.19 0.15
N PHE A 90 -6.19 1.42 0.50
CA PHE A 90 -5.49 2.63 0.07
C PHE A 90 -4.98 3.47 1.25
N GLY A 91 -4.91 2.86 2.43
CA GLY A 91 -4.30 3.45 3.63
C GLY A 91 -5.29 4.16 4.55
N TYR A 92 -6.61 4.09 4.34
CA TYR A 92 -7.61 4.72 5.21
C TYR A 92 -8.43 3.68 5.97
N ILE A 93 -8.40 3.74 7.29
CA ILE A 93 -9.17 2.83 8.16
C ILE A 93 -10.59 3.37 8.36
N LYS A 94 -11.56 2.75 7.71
CA LYS A 94 -12.97 3.18 7.73
C LYS A 94 -13.71 2.78 9.02
N ARG A 95 -13.25 1.76 9.72
CA ARG A 95 -13.90 1.17 10.89
C ARG A 95 -12.86 0.80 11.95
N LEU A 96 -13.10 1.25 13.16
CA LEU A 96 -12.32 0.90 14.35
C LEU A 96 -13.27 0.49 15.48
N ASN A 97 -12.73 0.10 16.66
CA ASN A 97 -13.53 -0.32 17.80
C ASN A 97 -14.56 0.73 18.20
N LYS A 98 -15.83 0.34 18.25
CA LYS A 98 -16.86 1.06 19.01
C LYS A 98 -16.51 1.03 20.49
N LYS A 99 -17.13 1.89 21.28
CA LYS A 99 -16.82 2.04 22.71
C LYS A 99 -16.96 0.72 23.46
N GLU A 100 -18.00 -0.04 23.17
CA GLU A 100 -18.30 -1.34 23.77
C GLU A 100 -17.35 -2.46 23.36
N GLU A 101 -16.71 -2.33 22.19
CA GLU A 101 -15.74 -3.30 21.67
C GLU A 101 -14.34 -3.14 22.28
N ARG A 102 -14.05 -1.97 22.85
CA ARG A 102 -12.73 -1.67 23.45
C ARG A 102 -12.39 -2.52 24.66
N SER A 103 -13.42 -3.05 25.35
CA SER A 103 -13.27 -3.90 26.53
C SER A 103 -13.16 -5.40 26.20
N ARG A 104 -13.22 -5.79 24.93
CA ARG A 104 -13.11 -7.19 24.53
C ARG A 104 -11.81 -7.82 25.03
N ARG A 105 -11.88 -9.03 25.59
CA ARG A 105 -10.72 -9.75 26.11
C ARG A 105 -9.71 -10.10 25.02
N GLY A 106 -10.16 -10.43 23.81
CA GLY A 106 -9.31 -10.66 22.65
C GLY A 106 -8.54 -9.41 22.22
N GLY A 107 -9.06 -8.22 22.53
CA GLY A 107 -8.51 -6.95 22.09
C GLY A 107 -8.75 -6.69 20.60
N ALA A 108 -7.97 -5.79 20.04
CA ALA A 108 -8.03 -5.47 18.62
C ALA A 108 -6.66 -5.17 18.01
N GLY A 109 -6.61 -5.24 16.69
CA GLY A 109 -5.45 -4.96 15.87
C GLY A 109 -5.85 -4.30 14.55
N VAL A 110 -4.87 -4.16 13.67
CA VAL A 110 -5.01 -3.55 12.34
C VAL A 110 -4.39 -4.44 11.27
N TYR A 111 -5.00 -4.44 10.09
CA TYR A 111 -4.46 -4.95 8.84
C TYR A 111 -4.35 -3.79 7.86
N TYR A 112 -3.11 -3.33 7.61
CA TYR A 112 -2.81 -2.12 6.86
C TYR A 112 -2.08 -2.43 5.55
N HIS A 113 -2.36 -1.66 4.49
CA HIS A 113 -1.77 -1.85 3.17
C HIS A 113 -0.85 -0.68 2.81
N ILE A 114 0.39 -0.98 2.41
CA ILE A 114 1.28 -0.05 1.71
C ILE A 114 1.50 -0.44 0.25
N SER A 115 0.93 -1.57 -0.15
CA SER A 115 0.80 -2.02 -1.53
C SER A 115 -0.48 -2.86 -1.65
N TYR A 116 -1.09 -2.87 -2.82
CA TYR A 116 -2.35 -3.58 -3.03
C TYR A 116 -2.46 -4.11 -4.45
N LEU A 117 -2.84 -5.39 -4.57
CA LEU A 117 -3.25 -6.05 -5.81
C LEU A 117 -4.76 -6.25 -5.77
N GLY A 118 -5.51 -5.55 -6.60
CA GLY A 118 -6.96 -5.71 -6.67
C GLY A 118 -7.73 -4.47 -7.14
N GLU A 119 -9.02 -4.64 -7.18
CA GLU A 119 -9.96 -3.62 -7.65
C GLU A 119 -10.00 -2.37 -6.73
N PRO A 120 -10.14 -1.17 -7.31
CA PRO A 120 -10.22 -0.83 -8.74
C PRO A 120 -8.86 -0.72 -9.43
N HIS A 121 -7.77 -0.54 -8.70
CA HIS A 121 -6.40 -0.32 -9.19
C HIS A 121 -5.38 -1.01 -8.33
N ASP A 122 -4.35 -1.55 -8.97
CA ASP A 122 -3.13 -1.99 -8.33
C ASP A 122 -2.20 -0.82 -8.00
N TYR A 123 -1.44 -0.94 -6.90
CA TYR A 123 -0.23 -0.15 -6.63
C TYR A 123 0.77 -1.07 -5.93
N LEU A 124 1.81 -1.49 -6.65
CA LEU A 124 2.64 -2.63 -6.27
C LEU A 124 4.13 -2.33 -6.20
N TRP A 125 4.64 -1.47 -7.08
CA TRP A 125 6.07 -1.33 -7.32
C TRP A 125 6.65 0.03 -6.90
N LEU A 126 5.80 0.99 -6.55
CA LEU A 126 6.19 2.28 -5.99
C LEU A 126 5.67 2.39 -4.55
N ASN A 127 6.53 2.78 -3.63
CA ASN A 127 6.13 3.05 -2.24
C ASN A 127 5.62 4.49 -2.13
N THR A 128 4.34 4.70 -2.39
CA THR A 128 3.71 6.03 -2.46
C THR A 128 2.76 6.34 -1.30
N THR A 129 2.69 5.47 -0.28
CA THR A 129 1.90 5.75 0.93
C THR A 129 2.69 6.66 1.86
N PRO A 130 2.23 7.93 2.09
CA PRO A 130 2.99 8.87 2.90
C PRO A 130 3.13 8.42 4.36
N PRO A 131 4.30 8.63 5.00
CA PRO A 131 4.48 8.36 6.42
C PRO A 131 3.45 9.07 7.31
N ALA A 132 3.09 10.30 6.98
CA ALA A 132 2.10 11.08 7.73
C ALA A 132 0.70 10.46 7.70
N LEU A 133 0.24 9.94 6.54
CA LEU A 133 -1.03 9.20 6.44
C LEU A 133 -0.97 7.92 7.29
N MET A 134 0.12 7.19 7.18
CA MET A 134 0.33 5.97 7.96
C MET A 134 0.27 6.26 9.46
N PHE A 135 0.95 7.31 9.91
CA PHE A 135 0.94 7.73 11.32
C PHE A 135 -0.46 8.14 11.79
N GLU A 136 -1.18 8.96 11.03
CA GLU A 136 -2.53 9.38 11.40
C GLU A 136 -3.46 8.18 11.62
N GLU A 137 -3.48 7.25 10.66
CA GLU A 137 -4.37 6.10 10.73
C GLU A 137 -3.97 5.13 11.85
N MET A 138 -2.68 4.90 12.04
CA MET A 138 -2.17 4.01 13.09
C MET A 138 -2.32 4.66 14.48
N ARG A 139 -2.13 5.98 14.63
CA ARG A 139 -2.38 6.70 15.88
C ARG A 139 -3.86 6.63 16.26
N LYS A 140 -4.74 6.90 15.31
CA LYS A 140 -6.19 6.78 15.48
C LYS A 140 -6.60 5.35 15.90
N ALA A 141 -6.02 4.33 15.27
CA ALA A 141 -6.25 2.94 15.61
C ALA A 141 -5.78 2.61 17.03
N TYR A 142 -4.57 3.03 17.38
CA TYR A 142 -4.00 2.85 18.71
C TYR A 142 -4.86 3.50 19.81
N ASP A 143 -5.28 4.74 19.64
CA ASP A 143 -6.09 5.48 20.60
C ASP A 143 -7.50 4.90 20.78
N THR A 144 -8.00 4.18 19.79
CA THR A 144 -9.29 3.47 19.88
C THR A 144 -9.16 2.03 20.37
N GLY A 145 -7.95 1.59 20.75
CA GLY A 145 -7.70 0.30 21.38
C GLY A 145 -7.23 -0.82 20.45
N ALA A 146 -6.96 -0.54 19.18
CA ALA A 146 -6.36 -1.50 18.25
C ALA A 146 -4.83 -1.57 18.44
N LYS A 147 -4.39 -2.12 19.58
CA LYS A 147 -2.99 -2.11 20.06
C LYS A 147 -2.30 -3.46 20.03
N ARG A 148 -3.06 -4.54 19.82
CA ARG A 148 -2.57 -5.87 20.16
C ARG A 148 -1.91 -6.61 19.00
N TYR A 149 -2.30 -6.29 17.78
CA TYR A 149 -1.81 -6.95 16.58
C TYR A 149 -1.83 -5.98 15.39
N TRP A 150 -0.67 -5.73 14.81
CA TRP A 150 -0.54 -4.89 13.64
C TRP A 150 0.06 -5.71 12.51
N LEU A 151 -0.72 -5.93 11.47
CA LEU A 151 -0.35 -6.66 10.27
C LEU A 151 -0.19 -5.68 9.12
N LEU A 152 0.95 -5.77 8.43
CA LEU A 152 1.23 -4.98 7.24
C LEU A 152 1.18 -5.85 5.99
N ASN A 153 0.40 -5.43 5.00
CA ASN A 153 0.47 -5.94 3.64
C ASN A 153 1.48 -5.10 2.85
N VAL A 154 2.54 -5.74 2.38
CA VAL A 154 3.67 -5.08 1.73
C VAL A 154 3.73 -5.36 0.24
N GLY A 155 3.15 -6.48 -0.24
CA GLY A 155 3.42 -6.98 -1.58
C GLY A 155 4.88 -7.40 -1.73
N ASP A 156 5.59 -6.82 -2.68
CA ASP A 156 7.03 -7.04 -2.84
C ASP A 156 7.82 -6.29 -1.78
N ILE A 157 8.70 -7.01 -1.08
CA ILE A 157 9.43 -6.49 0.08
C ILE A 157 10.39 -5.36 -0.32
N LYS A 158 11.14 -5.54 -1.40
CA LYS A 158 12.18 -4.60 -1.80
C LYS A 158 11.67 -3.17 -2.03
N PRO A 159 10.64 -2.91 -2.86
CA PRO A 159 10.14 -1.56 -3.01
C PRO A 159 9.45 -1.01 -1.74
N GLY A 160 9.04 -1.89 -0.83
CA GLY A 160 8.33 -1.53 0.41
C GLY A 160 9.21 -1.26 1.64
N GLU A 161 10.54 -1.35 1.54
CA GLU A 161 11.44 -1.31 2.71
C GLU A 161 11.26 -0.09 3.62
N LEU A 162 11.18 1.11 3.06
CA LEU A 162 10.98 2.33 3.84
C LEU A 162 9.60 2.36 4.53
N GLY A 163 8.56 1.95 3.81
CA GLY A 163 7.21 1.85 4.37
C GLY A 163 7.12 0.82 5.48
N MET A 164 7.72 -0.38 5.28
CA MET A 164 7.80 -1.41 6.30
C MET A 164 8.52 -0.92 7.56
N LYS A 165 9.70 -0.30 7.38
CA LYS A 165 10.46 0.23 8.51
C LYS A 165 9.63 1.22 9.30
N THR A 166 9.00 2.17 8.63
CA THR A 166 8.16 3.19 9.28
C THR A 166 7.01 2.55 10.05
N PHE A 167 6.29 1.63 9.44
CA PHE A 167 5.18 0.92 10.08
C PHE A 167 5.62 0.10 11.30
N LEU A 168 6.71 -0.65 11.16
CA LEU A 168 7.21 -1.52 12.24
C LEU A 168 7.81 -0.71 13.40
N ASP A 169 8.48 0.40 13.13
CA ASP A 169 9.00 1.28 14.18
C ASP A 169 7.82 1.95 14.94
N MET A 170 6.74 2.35 14.25
CA MET A 170 5.51 2.82 14.91
C MET A 170 4.83 1.70 15.72
N ALA A 171 4.82 0.47 15.21
CA ALA A 171 4.26 -0.68 15.93
C ALA A 171 5.07 -1.00 17.20
N TRP A 172 6.37 -0.76 17.18
CA TRP A 172 7.23 -0.92 18.35
C TRP A 172 6.98 0.14 19.44
N ASP A 173 6.89 1.40 19.02
CA ASP A 173 6.67 2.52 19.94
C ASP A 173 6.07 3.72 19.21
N ILE A 174 4.74 3.77 19.15
CA ILE A 174 4.02 4.85 18.46
C ILE A 174 4.14 6.20 19.16
N ASP A 175 4.43 6.21 20.46
CA ASP A 175 4.53 7.44 21.25
C ASP A 175 5.84 8.22 20.98
N LYS A 176 6.76 7.64 20.21
CA LYS A 176 7.93 8.35 19.67
C LYS A 176 7.60 9.24 18.46
N PHE A 177 6.44 9.07 17.87
CA PHE A 177 6.03 9.77 16.66
C PHE A 177 4.95 10.79 16.94
N ASP A 178 5.04 11.90 16.22
CA ASP A 178 4.05 12.96 16.15
C ASP A 178 4.01 13.57 14.73
N PHE A 179 3.12 14.53 14.49
CA PHE A 179 2.98 15.16 13.17
C PHE A 179 4.18 16.03 12.78
N ASP A 180 5.00 16.44 13.74
CA ASP A 180 6.19 17.27 13.47
C ASP A 180 7.39 16.41 13.06
N ASN A 181 7.49 15.16 13.54
CA ASN A 181 8.66 14.32 13.34
C ASN A 181 8.47 13.15 12.35
N ILE A 182 7.23 12.74 12.05
CA ILE A 182 6.99 11.52 11.25
C ILE A 182 7.61 11.58 9.84
N ASN A 183 7.61 12.72 9.20
CA ASN A 183 8.22 12.88 7.87
C ASN A 183 9.76 12.78 7.93
N ASN A 184 10.36 13.15 9.06
CA ASN A 184 11.80 13.08 9.25
C ASN A 184 12.30 11.65 9.48
N HIS A 185 11.44 10.73 9.94
CA HIS A 185 11.82 9.37 10.26
C HIS A 185 12.54 8.64 9.11
N GLN A 186 11.99 8.69 7.90
CA GLN A 186 12.63 8.07 6.73
C GLN A 186 13.87 8.84 6.26
N VAL A 187 13.85 10.17 6.37
CA VAL A 187 15.01 11.02 6.06
C VAL A 187 16.17 10.68 6.99
N ASP A 188 15.92 10.59 8.28
CA ASP A 188 16.94 10.22 9.28
C ASP A 188 17.52 8.82 9.03
N PHE A 189 16.68 7.87 8.66
CA PHE A 189 17.14 6.54 8.28
C PHE A 189 18.01 6.58 7.01
N LEU A 190 17.59 7.25 5.95
CA LEU A 190 18.35 7.38 4.71
C LEU A 190 19.68 8.12 4.95
N VAL A 191 19.66 9.19 5.71
CA VAL A 191 20.85 9.97 6.06
C VAL A 191 21.83 9.16 6.91
N SER A 192 21.35 8.29 7.79
CA SER A 192 22.21 7.38 8.56
C SER A 192 23.01 6.41 7.68
N ILE A 193 22.50 6.10 6.49
CA ILE A 193 23.15 5.22 5.50
C ILE A 193 24.03 6.03 4.56
N PHE A 194 23.51 7.13 3.98
CA PHE A 194 24.14 7.84 2.87
C PHE A 194 24.97 9.05 3.31
N GLY A 195 24.77 9.56 4.51
CA GLY A 195 25.54 10.64 5.12
C GLY A 195 24.78 11.96 5.24
N GLU A 196 25.10 12.69 6.32
CA GLU A 196 24.44 13.93 6.74
C GLU A 196 24.53 15.04 5.69
N ARG A 197 25.57 15.06 4.86
CA ARG A 197 25.76 16.06 3.79
C ARG A 197 24.64 16.07 2.75
N TYR A 198 23.82 15.01 2.66
CA TYR A 198 22.71 14.88 1.72
C TYR A 198 21.34 15.13 2.35
N ARG A 199 21.28 15.51 3.64
CA ARG A 199 20.02 15.64 4.39
C ARG A 199 19.01 16.55 3.70
N GLU A 200 19.37 17.77 3.40
CA GLU A 200 18.46 18.74 2.78
C GLU A 200 17.92 18.27 1.43
N ASP A 201 18.78 17.64 0.62
CA ASP A 201 18.38 17.13 -0.68
C ASP A 201 17.50 15.87 -0.58
N ILE A 202 17.80 14.95 0.34
CA ILE A 202 16.98 13.76 0.61
C ILE A 202 15.62 14.17 1.18
N GLU A 203 15.58 15.10 2.10
CA GLU A 203 14.34 15.63 2.68
C GLU A 203 13.43 16.26 1.61
N ASP A 204 13.98 17.12 0.78
CA ASP A 204 13.23 17.75 -0.33
C ASP A 204 12.72 16.70 -1.33
N VAL A 205 13.55 15.73 -1.71
CA VAL A 205 13.16 14.66 -2.63
C VAL A 205 12.03 13.81 -2.03
N MET A 206 12.18 13.35 -0.80
CA MET A 206 11.20 12.44 -0.17
C MET A 206 9.88 13.14 0.14
N ASN A 207 9.92 14.36 0.67
CA ASN A 207 8.71 15.14 0.95
C ASN A 207 7.94 15.46 -0.34
N SER A 208 8.62 15.90 -1.39
CA SER A 208 7.99 16.14 -2.70
C SER A 208 7.45 14.85 -3.33
N TYR A 209 8.19 13.75 -3.24
CA TYR A 209 7.77 12.45 -3.74
C TYR A 209 6.44 11.98 -3.12
N TYR A 210 6.36 12.00 -1.79
CA TYR A 210 5.14 11.60 -1.09
C TYR A 210 3.99 12.60 -1.29
N HIS A 211 4.28 13.89 -1.36
CA HIS A 211 3.25 14.91 -1.67
C HIS A 211 2.63 14.67 -3.05
N LEU A 212 3.45 14.46 -4.08
CA LEU A 212 2.99 14.16 -5.44
C LEU A 212 2.24 12.82 -5.52
N GLY A 213 2.72 11.80 -4.82
CA GLY A 213 2.07 10.49 -4.71
C GLY A 213 0.73 10.54 -3.96
N PHE A 214 0.61 11.44 -2.97
CA PHE A 214 -0.64 11.66 -2.23
C PHE A 214 -1.69 12.37 -3.09
N GLN A 215 -1.28 13.33 -3.91
CA GLN A 215 -2.19 14.00 -4.86
C GLN A 215 -2.80 12.98 -5.84
N HIS A 216 -1.97 12.10 -6.38
CA HIS A 216 -2.39 11.01 -7.26
C HIS A 216 -1.28 9.95 -7.35
N LYS A 217 -1.60 8.70 -7.06
CA LYS A 217 -0.63 7.60 -7.18
C LYS A 217 -0.19 7.46 -8.65
N PRO A 218 1.13 7.42 -8.93
CA PRO A 218 1.63 7.28 -10.31
C PRO A 218 1.10 6.03 -11.01
N GLU A 219 0.94 4.93 -10.28
CA GLU A 219 0.47 3.64 -10.79
C GLU A 219 -1.00 3.66 -11.21
N ALA A 220 -1.80 4.56 -10.62
CA ALA A 220 -3.22 4.71 -10.95
C ALA A 220 -3.50 5.78 -12.02
N MET A 221 -2.47 6.47 -12.54
CA MET A 221 -2.65 7.53 -13.52
C MET A 221 -3.19 7.00 -14.86
N GLY A 222 -4.24 7.64 -15.38
CA GLY A 222 -4.82 7.31 -16.68
C GLY A 222 -5.65 6.03 -16.70
N TRP A 223 -5.99 5.49 -15.53
CA TRP A 223 -6.85 4.33 -15.40
C TRP A 223 -8.23 4.73 -14.87
N GLY A 224 -9.30 4.24 -15.52
CA GLY A 224 -10.65 4.31 -14.98
C GLY A 224 -10.90 3.16 -14.01
N TYR A 225 -10.90 1.92 -14.54
CA TYR A 225 -11.05 0.71 -13.74
C TYR A 225 -10.17 -0.39 -14.33
N GLU A 226 -9.08 -0.69 -13.68
CA GLU A 226 -8.04 -1.59 -14.21
C GLU A 226 -8.54 -3.02 -14.46
N TRP A 227 -9.44 -3.50 -13.61
CA TRP A 227 -9.98 -4.86 -13.65
C TRP A 227 -11.22 -5.04 -14.53
N ASN A 228 -11.55 -4.05 -15.37
CA ASN A 228 -12.65 -4.18 -16.34
C ASN A 228 -12.26 -5.13 -17.48
N ASN A 229 -12.64 -6.40 -17.36
CA ASN A 229 -12.33 -7.43 -18.34
C ASN A 229 -13.27 -7.42 -19.56
N GLU A 230 -14.49 -6.82 -19.45
CA GLU A 230 -15.46 -6.75 -20.52
C GLU A 230 -15.17 -5.61 -21.49
N HIS A 231 -14.63 -4.49 -20.97
CA HIS A 231 -14.39 -3.26 -21.71
C HIS A 231 -12.94 -2.79 -21.56
N VAL A 232 -11.98 -3.56 -22.10
CA VAL A 232 -10.53 -3.28 -21.97
C VAL A 232 -10.17 -1.87 -22.42
N GLN A 233 -10.84 -1.33 -23.43
CA GLN A 233 -10.59 0.04 -23.94
C GLN A 233 -11.04 1.13 -22.95
N GLU A 234 -11.98 0.84 -22.07
CA GLU A 234 -12.48 1.77 -21.06
C GLU A 234 -11.61 1.81 -19.80
N ARG A 235 -10.62 0.91 -19.70
CA ARG A 235 -9.64 0.94 -18.61
C ARG A 235 -8.80 2.20 -18.64
N MET A 236 -8.48 2.70 -19.85
CA MET A 236 -7.64 3.88 -20.04
C MET A 236 -8.50 5.13 -20.13
N THR A 237 -8.29 6.06 -19.21
CA THR A 237 -8.95 7.37 -19.17
C THR A 237 -7.92 8.48 -19.24
N ASP A 238 -8.38 9.70 -19.55
CA ASP A 238 -7.56 10.88 -19.35
C ASP A 238 -7.50 11.18 -17.84
N THR A 239 -6.38 11.72 -17.38
CA THR A 239 -6.23 12.19 -15.99
C THR A 239 -6.96 13.52 -15.80
N ASP A 240 -7.22 13.90 -14.55
CA ASP A 240 -7.80 15.20 -14.21
C ASP A 240 -6.82 16.37 -14.36
N PHE A 241 -5.52 16.10 -14.59
CA PHE A 241 -4.50 17.14 -14.76
C PHE A 241 -4.65 17.87 -16.10
N SER A 242 -4.92 19.17 -16.02
CA SER A 242 -5.15 20.03 -17.18
C SER A 242 -3.83 20.50 -17.82
N PHE A 243 -3.77 20.45 -19.17
CA PHE A 243 -2.69 21.08 -19.95
C PHE A 243 -2.96 22.56 -20.26
N ILE A 244 -4.14 23.08 -19.95
CA ILE A 244 -4.54 24.45 -20.26
C ILE A 244 -4.67 25.28 -18.99
N ASN A 245 -5.42 24.75 -18.01
CA ASN A 245 -5.72 25.47 -16.78
C ASN A 245 -4.57 25.26 -15.79
N TYR A 246 -4.01 26.34 -15.29
CA TYR A 246 -2.97 26.39 -14.24
C TYR A 246 -1.70 25.58 -14.54
N ASN A 247 -1.52 25.09 -15.78
CA ASN A 247 -0.40 24.23 -16.18
C ASN A 247 -0.22 22.98 -15.29
N GLU A 248 -1.33 22.41 -14.80
CA GLU A 248 -1.29 21.31 -13.81
C GLU A 248 -0.47 20.11 -14.29
N ALA A 249 -0.74 19.65 -15.53
CA ALA A 249 -0.03 18.50 -16.08
C ALA A 249 1.47 18.78 -16.26
N GLU A 250 1.82 19.97 -16.80
CA GLU A 250 3.20 20.36 -17.05
C GLU A 250 3.94 20.64 -15.74
N GLY A 251 3.30 21.34 -14.80
CA GLY A 251 3.85 21.60 -13.46
C GLY A 251 4.16 20.29 -12.72
N ARG A 252 3.27 19.30 -12.81
CA ARG A 252 3.50 17.98 -12.22
C ARG A 252 4.70 17.26 -12.87
N ILE A 253 4.82 17.29 -14.19
CA ILE A 253 6.00 16.74 -14.90
C ILE A 253 7.28 17.44 -14.43
N GLN A 254 7.28 18.77 -14.38
CA GLN A 254 8.46 19.55 -13.97
C GLN A 254 8.88 19.24 -12.54
N GLU A 255 7.94 19.07 -11.63
CA GLU A 255 8.26 18.76 -10.24
C GLU A 255 8.83 17.35 -10.08
N TYR A 256 8.28 16.36 -10.79
CA TYR A 256 8.88 15.03 -10.84
C TYR A 256 10.26 15.01 -11.49
N ASP A 257 10.48 15.81 -12.52
CA ASP A 257 11.81 15.96 -13.13
C ASP A 257 12.80 16.57 -12.16
N ARG A 258 12.41 17.62 -11.45
CA ARG A 258 13.24 18.30 -10.45
C ARG A 258 13.75 17.32 -9.38
N ILE A 259 12.86 16.54 -8.79
CA ILE A 259 13.25 15.58 -7.72
C ILE A 259 14.01 14.39 -8.31
N SER A 260 13.69 13.95 -9.52
CA SER A 260 14.43 12.90 -10.23
C SER A 260 15.88 13.32 -10.51
N ASP A 261 16.09 14.52 -11.05
CA ASP A 261 17.42 15.05 -11.34
C ASP A 261 18.23 15.27 -10.05
N LYS A 262 17.58 15.69 -8.96
CA LYS A 262 18.21 15.84 -7.65
C LYS A 262 18.65 14.49 -7.10
N SER A 263 17.80 13.49 -7.14
CA SER A 263 18.12 12.13 -6.69
C SER A 263 19.25 11.49 -7.53
N GLU A 264 19.26 11.73 -8.84
CA GLU A 264 20.33 11.27 -9.75
C GLU A 264 21.69 11.90 -9.43
N LYS A 265 21.71 13.19 -9.08
CA LYS A 265 22.94 13.88 -8.64
C LYS A 265 23.50 13.27 -7.35
N ILE A 266 22.64 12.96 -6.38
CA ILE A 266 23.06 12.28 -5.14
C ILE A 266 23.64 10.90 -5.50
N TRP A 267 22.92 10.10 -6.27
CA TRP A 267 23.32 8.75 -6.67
C TRP A 267 24.69 8.73 -7.34
N ASN A 268 24.94 9.67 -8.27
CA ASN A 268 26.23 9.80 -8.98
C ASN A 268 27.39 10.29 -8.08
N ALA A 269 27.08 10.94 -6.97
CA ALA A 269 28.07 11.44 -6.01
C ALA A 269 28.38 10.47 -4.87
N LEU A 270 27.60 9.37 -4.75
CA LEU A 270 27.79 8.37 -3.70
C LEU A 270 28.96 7.43 -4.02
N PRO A 271 29.65 6.91 -2.97
CA PRO A 271 30.60 5.81 -3.14
C PRO A 271 29.91 4.58 -3.74
N GLU A 272 30.62 3.80 -4.54
CA GLU A 272 30.10 2.59 -5.20
C GLU A 272 29.41 1.62 -4.24
N SER A 273 29.91 1.51 -3.00
CA SER A 273 29.32 0.66 -1.95
C SER A 273 27.90 1.06 -1.52
N HIS A 274 27.45 2.28 -1.82
CA HIS A 274 26.14 2.82 -1.46
C HIS A 274 25.19 3.01 -2.66
N THR A 275 25.72 2.93 -3.89
CA THR A 275 24.93 3.23 -5.10
C THR A 275 23.75 2.28 -5.29
N ALA A 276 23.94 0.98 -5.03
CA ALA A 276 22.86 -0.01 -5.16
C ALA A 276 21.73 0.23 -4.15
N ALA A 277 22.06 0.50 -2.88
CA ALA A 277 21.06 0.79 -1.85
C ALA A 277 20.32 2.11 -2.12
N PHE A 278 21.02 3.16 -2.55
CA PHE A 278 20.38 4.43 -2.88
C PHE A 278 19.49 4.30 -4.13
N TYR A 279 19.93 3.52 -5.12
CA TYR A 279 19.13 3.21 -6.29
C TYR A 279 17.78 2.61 -5.88
N GLU A 280 17.78 1.61 -5.04
CA GLU A 280 16.60 0.88 -4.61
C GLU A 280 15.69 1.73 -3.71
N LEU A 281 16.27 2.40 -2.70
CA LEU A 281 15.48 3.09 -1.67
C LEU A 281 14.94 4.47 -2.12
N VAL A 282 15.66 5.17 -3.01
CA VAL A 282 15.34 6.56 -3.36
C VAL A 282 15.24 6.78 -4.87
N PHE A 283 16.32 6.46 -5.61
CA PHE A 283 16.41 6.85 -7.01
C PHE A 283 15.37 6.16 -7.89
N TYR A 284 15.24 4.85 -7.77
CA TYR A 284 14.28 4.06 -8.53
C TYR A 284 12.81 4.46 -8.30
N PRO A 285 12.29 4.54 -7.05
CA PRO A 285 10.91 4.96 -6.85
C PRO A 285 10.63 6.36 -7.39
N VAL A 286 11.55 7.31 -7.20
CA VAL A 286 11.41 8.69 -7.72
C VAL A 286 11.46 8.73 -9.24
N LYS A 287 12.45 8.08 -9.86
CA LYS A 287 12.61 8.00 -11.32
C LYS A 287 11.45 7.25 -11.98
N GLY A 288 11.05 6.12 -11.40
CA GLY A 288 9.91 5.33 -11.86
C GLY A 288 8.61 6.12 -11.84
N ALA A 289 8.34 6.83 -10.73
CA ALA A 289 7.19 7.71 -10.63
C ALA A 289 7.22 8.85 -11.66
N ALA A 290 8.38 9.48 -11.87
CA ALA A 290 8.57 10.51 -12.89
C ALA A 290 8.29 10.00 -14.31
N LEU A 291 8.84 8.83 -14.66
CA LEU A 291 8.62 8.20 -15.96
C LEU A 291 7.16 7.79 -16.16
N MET A 292 6.50 7.25 -15.13
CA MET A 292 5.09 6.88 -15.20
C MET A 292 4.19 8.10 -15.42
N ASN A 293 4.43 9.20 -14.70
CA ASN A 293 3.71 10.46 -14.92
C ASN A 293 3.92 10.99 -16.35
N LYS A 294 5.15 11.02 -16.84
CA LYS A 294 5.44 11.44 -18.21
C LYS A 294 4.74 10.56 -19.24
N LYS A 295 4.82 9.23 -19.08
CA LYS A 295 4.14 8.26 -19.95
C LYS A 295 2.66 8.57 -20.06
N MET A 296 1.98 8.72 -18.95
CA MET A 296 0.52 8.87 -18.94
C MET A 296 0.07 10.26 -19.37
N LEU A 297 0.72 11.33 -18.91
CA LEU A 297 0.37 12.70 -19.30
C LEU A 297 0.70 12.97 -20.76
N VAL A 298 1.84 12.52 -21.27
CA VAL A 298 2.17 12.68 -22.70
C VAL A 298 1.26 11.83 -23.58
N ALA A 299 0.81 10.66 -23.14
CA ALA A 299 -0.21 9.88 -23.83
C ALA A 299 -1.56 10.62 -23.88
N GLN A 300 -1.97 11.27 -22.81
CA GLN A 300 -3.15 12.14 -22.78
C GLN A 300 -3.01 13.32 -23.75
N GLN A 301 -1.88 14.01 -23.74
CA GLN A 301 -1.58 15.09 -24.68
C GLN A 301 -1.58 14.60 -26.15
N ASN A 302 -1.06 13.40 -26.39
CA ASN A 302 -1.09 12.76 -27.70
C ASN A 302 -2.54 12.57 -28.20
N ARG A 303 -3.42 11.99 -27.38
CA ARG A 303 -4.84 11.80 -27.71
C ARG A 303 -5.54 13.13 -27.95
N TRP A 304 -5.22 14.15 -27.16
CA TRP A 304 -5.77 15.50 -27.33
C TRP A 304 -5.33 16.12 -28.65
N TYR A 305 -4.04 16.04 -29.01
CA TYR A 305 -3.51 16.56 -30.27
C TYR A 305 -4.01 15.77 -31.48
N ALA A 306 -4.21 14.45 -31.36
CA ALA A 306 -4.80 13.63 -32.40
C ALA A 306 -6.22 14.10 -32.76
N ARG A 307 -7.05 14.38 -31.75
CA ARG A 307 -8.40 14.94 -31.93
C ARG A 307 -8.42 16.29 -32.64
N GLN A 308 -7.31 17.04 -32.58
CA GLN A 308 -7.11 18.33 -33.25
C GLN A 308 -6.43 18.20 -34.63
N GLY A 309 -6.07 17.01 -35.07
CA GLY A 309 -5.37 16.77 -36.33
C GLY A 309 -3.93 17.30 -36.36
N ARG A 310 -3.28 17.45 -35.21
CA ARG A 310 -1.89 17.98 -35.13
C ARG A 310 -0.88 16.93 -35.54
N THR A 311 0.09 17.32 -36.38
CA THR A 311 1.17 16.41 -36.82
C THR A 311 2.16 16.00 -35.72
N ALA A 312 2.25 16.79 -34.65
CA ALA A 312 3.07 16.48 -33.47
C ALA A 312 2.66 15.18 -32.72
N THR A 313 1.50 14.61 -33.06
CA THR A 313 0.99 13.38 -32.44
C THR A 313 1.96 12.21 -32.55
N ASN A 314 2.60 12.00 -33.70
CA ASN A 314 3.55 10.90 -33.90
C ASN A 314 4.77 11.04 -32.98
N TYR A 315 5.31 12.26 -32.88
CA TYR A 315 6.43 12.55 -31.99
C TYR A 315 6.07 12.27 -30.50
N LEU A 316 4.86 12.63 -30.07
CA LEU A 316 4.39 12.33 -28.72
C LEU A 316 4.24 10.83 -28.49
N ALA A 317 3.78 10.07 -29.48
CA ALA A 317 3.68 8.61 -29.39
C ALA A 317 5.07 7.96 -29.19
N ASP A 318 6.08 8.41 -29.94
CA ASP A 318 7.47 7.94 -29.79
C ASP A 318 8.01 8.23 -28.37
N ARG A 319 7.69 9.40 -27.82
CA ARG A 319 8.08 9.75 -26.45
C ARG A 319 7.41 8.84 -25.42
N VAL A 320 6.13 8.56 -25.56
CA VAL A 320 5.40 7.62 -24.66
C VAL A 320 6.06 6.25 -24.65
N LYS A 321 6.41 5.74 -25.85
CA LYS A 321 7.14 4.48 -25.98
C LYS A 321 8.51 4.54 -25.29
N SER A 322 9.27 5.60 -25.49
CA SER A 322 10.58 5.77 -24.84
C SER A 322 10.47 5.75 -23.31
N TYR A 323 9.45 6.39 -22.73
CA TYR A 323 9.22 6.34 -21.28
C TYR A 323 8.85 4.93 -20.79
N HIS A 324 8.02 4.21 -21.54
CA HIS A 324 7.69 2.82 -21.24
C HIS A 324 8.94 1.94 -21.24
N ASP A 325 9.73 1.97 -22.31
CA ASP A 325 10.97 1.21 -22.43
C ASP A 325 11.97 1.54 -21.30
N SER A 326 11.99 2.81 -20.85
CA SER A 326 12.84 3.23 -19.71
C SER A 326 12.37 2.65 -18.37
N ILE A 327 11.05 2.52 -18.16
CA ILE A 327 10.50 1.88 -16.97
C ILE A 327 10.90 0.40 -16.96
N ASP A 328 10.70 -0.31 -18.07
CA ASP A 328 11.02 -1.73 -18.16
C ASP A 328 12.50 -2.00 -17.91
N LEU A 329 13.40 -1.18 -18.48
CA LEU A 329 14.85 -1.28 -18.23
C LEU A 329 15.20 -1.04 -16.75
N SER A 330 14.52 -0.12 -16.07
CA SER A 330 14.77 0.15 -14.65
C SER A 330 14.35 -1.01 -13.74
N LEU A 331 13.25 -1.69 -14.07
CA LEU A 331 12.76 -2.85 -13.33
C LEU A 331 13.72 -4.05 -13.41
N ILE A 332 14.41 -4.26 -14.53
CA ILE A 332 15.38 -5.35 -14.70
C ILE A 332 16.53 -5.25 -13.68
N HIS A 333 16.95 -4.05 -13.32
CA HIS A 333 18.03 -3.83 -12.34
C HIS A 333 17.62 -4.21 -10.90
N ILE A 334 16.34 -4.21 -10.58
CA ILE A 334 15.82 -4.59 -9.24
C ILE A 334 15.46 -6.06 -9.18
N SER A 335 14.80 -6.60 -10.22
CA SER A 335 14.26 -7.96 -10.19
C SER A 335 15.27 -9.06 -10.53
N GLU A 336 16.42 -8.74 -11.15
CA GLU A 336 17.42 -9.71 -11.58
C GLU A 336 18.86 -9.52 -11.03
N PRO A 337 19.10 -9.03 -9.80
CA PRO A 337 20.47 -8.91 -9.31
C PRO A 337 21.20 -10.23 -9.09
N THR A 338 20.52 -11.37 -9.15
CA THR A 338 21.04 -12.71 -8.80
C THR A 338 21.38 -13.60 -9.99
N ARG A 339 21.16 -13.17 -11.23
CA ARG A 339 21.52 -13.97 -12.42
C ARG A 339 22.92 -13.68 -12.99
N ARG A 340 23.83 -13.09 -12.20
CA ARG A 340 25.25 -13.01 -12.54
C ARG A 340 26.06 -13.99 -11.68
N THR A 341 26.02 -15.23 -12.05
CA THR A 341 27.11 -16.20 -11.76
C THR A 341 27.43 -16.97 -13.01
#